data_936d16e288b04c8cdf20d2872319fcb3
#
_entry.id   936d16e288b04c8cdf20d2872319fcb3
#
_cell.length_a   1.000
_cell.length_b   1.000
_cell.length_c   1.000
_cell.angle_alpha   90.00
_cell.angle_beta   90.00
_cell.angle_gamma   90.00
#
_symmetry.space_group_name_H-M   'P 1'
#
loop_
_entity.id
_entity.type
_entity.pdbx_description
1 polymer ?
#
loop_
_entity_poly.entity_id
_entity_poly.type
_entity_poly.pdbx_seq_one_letter_code
_entity_poly.pdbx_strand_id
1 'polypeptide(L)'
;MRVGGRPFYTPIHELPDVLDLHASFFQTFNDPERIGIIGICGWGGMAINAAAIDTRIKATAAMTMYDMTRVTANGYFDAEDSEQARFEKKKAMNAQRTVDYKNGAYALAGGVVDPLPEDAPQFVKDYYAYYKTPRGYHSRSLNSNGGWNVTSSLSFLNMPILQYSNEIRSAVLLVHGEKAHSRYFSETAYSKLTGDNKELLIIPGANHTDLYDQMDIIPFEKLNAFFTEYLR
;
A
#
# COMPACT_ATOMS: atom_id res chain seq x y z
N MET A 1 -28.09 -4.57 -7.36
CA MET A 1 -27.82 -5.54 -6.27
C MET A 1 -27.34 -4.78 -5.06
N ARG A 2 -27.83 -5.06 -3.86
CA ARG A 2 -27.42 -4.36 -2.64
C ARG A 2 -26.76 -5.33 -1.67
N VAL A 3 -25.69 -4.91 -1.03
CA VAL A 3 -25.06 -5.60 0.10
C VAL A 3 -25.04 -4.62 1.26
N GLY A 4 -25.54 -5.03 2.43
CA GLY A 4 -25.64 -4.17 3.60
C GLY A 4 -26.47 -2.90 3.41
N GLY A 5 -27.56 -2.96 2.64
CA GLY A 5 -28.48 -1.84 2.42
C GLY A 5 -27.99 -0.74 1.47
N ARG A 6 -26.75 -0.81 0.99
CA ARG A 6 -26.23 0.14 0.00
C ARG A 6 -26.31 -0.42 -1.41
N PRO A 7 -26.56 0.39 -2.46
CA PRO A 7 -26.50 -0.08 -3.82
C PRO A 7 -25.10 -0.61 -4.12
N PHE A 8 -25.01 -1.76 -4.78
CA PHE A 8 -23.74 -2.34 -5.24
C PHE A 8 -23.08 -1.47 -6.31
N TYR A 9 -23.85 -0.55 -6.85
CA TYR A 9 -23.43 0.41 -7.85
C TYR A 9 -23.70 1.78 -7.28
N THR A 10 -22.70 2.39 -6.68
CA THR A 10 -22.67 3.83 -6.58
C THR A 10 -22.10 4.26 -7.93
N PRO A 11 -22.85 5.01 -8.75
CA PRO A 11 -22.30 5.58 -9.96
C PRO A 11 -21.00 6.31 -9.60
N ILE A 12 -19.96 6.14 -10.44
CA ILE A 12 -18.64 6.74 -10.18
C ILE A 12 -18.74 8.24 -9.89
N HIS A 13 -19.74 8.93 -10.44
CA HIS A 13 -20.03 10.33 -10.17
C HIS A 13 -20.70 10.62 -8.81
N GLU A 14 -21.16 9.59 -8.08
CA GLU A 14 -21.71 9.72 -6.72
C GLU A 14 -20.72 9.27 -5.63
N LEU A 15 -19.64 8.59 -6.01
CA LEU A 15 -18.50 8.43 -5.12
C LEU A 15 -17.84 9.82 -5.10
N PRO A 16 -17.80 10.52 -3.95
CA PRO A 16 -16.83 11.59 -3.87
C PRO A 16 -15.52 10.90 -4.21
N ASP A 17 -14.99 11.20 -5.37
CA ASP A 17 -13.67 10.76 -5.76
C ASP A 17 -12.78 11.15 -4.58
N VAL A 18 -12.01 10.21 -4.06
CA VAL A 18 -11.05 10.50 -2.99
C VAL A 18 -10.15 11.66 -3.43
N LEU A 19 -9.91 11.78 -4.74
CA LEU A 19 -9.22 12.89 -5.36
C LEU A 19 -10.04 14.18 -5.33
N ASP A 20 -11.37 14.13 -5.49
CA ASP A 20 -12.24 15.31 -5.40
C ASP A 20 -12.44 15.79 -3.95
N LEU A 21 -12.48 14.89 -2.98
CA LEU A 21 -12.40 15.26 -1.57
C LEU A 21 -11.06 15.94 -1.25
N HIS A 22 -9.95 15.44 -1.79
CA HIS A 22 -8.67 16.09 -1.71
C HIS A 22 -8.66 17.43 -2.45
N ALA A 23 -9.20 17.51 -3.65
CA ALA A 23 -9.29 18.75 -4.43
C ALA A 23 -10.11 19.82 -3.68
N SER A 24 -11.26 19.45 -3.13
CA SER A 24 -12.08 20.36 -2.32
C SER A 24 -11.37 20.84 -1.06
N PHE A 25 -10.67 19.95 -0.36
CA PHE A 25 -9.84 20.30 0.80
C PHE A 25 -8.68 21.22 0.42
N PHE A 26 -8.00 20.92 -0.68
CA PHE A 26 -6.87 21.72 -1.16
C PHE A 26 -7.30 23.10 -1.66
N GLN A 27 -8.46 23.25 -2.28
CA GLN A 27 -8.99 24.55 -2.68
C GLN A 27 -9.22 25.49 -1.49
N THR A 28 -9.46 24.93 -0.30
CA THR A 28 -9.76 25.72 0.89
C THR A 28 -8.53 26.08 1.72
N PHE A 29 -7.50 25.19 1.75
CA PHE A 29 -6.38 25.30 2.69
C PHE A 29 -4.99 25.12 2.06
N ASN A 30 -4.87 24.66 0.82
CA ASN A 30 -3.60 24.33 0.19
C ASN A 30 -3.52 24.86 -1.25
N ASP A 31 -2.31 24.93 -1.76
CA ASP A 31 -2.02 25.28 -3.15
C ASP A 31 -2.16 24.03 -4.03
N PRO A 32 -3.13 23.99 -4.97
CA PRO A 32 -3.36 22.82 -5.84
C PRO A 32 -2.20 22.57 -6.82
N GLU A 33 -1.32 23.54 -7.02
CA GLU A 33 -0.12 23.39 -7.87
C GLU A 33 1.07 22.80 -7.10
N ARG A 34 0.93 22.58 -5.79
CA ARG A 34 1.99 22.13 -4.90
C ARG A 34 1.61 20.90 -4.09
N ILE A 35 1.03 19.90 -4.77
CA ILE A 35 0.58 18.67 -4.12
C ILE A 35 1.74 17.67 -4.02
N GLY A 36 2.07 17.27 -2.81
CA GLY A 36 2.96 16.15 -2.51
C GLY A 36 2.19 15.01 -1.84
N ILE A 37 2.63 13.76 -2.05
CA ILE A 37 2.07 12.58 -1.40
C ILE A 37 3.17 11.75 -0.73
N ILE A 38 2.91 11.27 0.48
CA ILE A 38 3.71 10.25 1.16
C ILE A 38 2.86 9.01 1.33
N GLY A 39 3.32 7.90 0.79
CA GLY A 39 2.71 6.59 1.02
C GLY A 39 3.64 5.67 1.80
N ILE A 40 3.12 4.95 2.80
CA ILE A 40 3.90 4.04 3.65
C ILE A 40 3.37 2.63 3.48
N CYS A 41 4.25 1.63 3.33
CA CYS A 41 3.90 0.22 3.16
C CYS A 41 3.00 0.01 1.93
N GLY A 42 1.86 -0.64 2.07
CA GLY A 42 0.89 -0.83 0.98
C GLY A 42 0.43 0.48 0.33
N TRP A 43 0.32 1.54 1.12
CA TRP A 43 -0.01 2.88 0.60
C TRP A 43 1.16 3.51 -0.16
N GLY A 44 2.40 3.03 0.02
CA GLY A 44 3.53 3.40 -0.84
C GLY A 44 3.31 2.97 -2.29
N GLY A 45 2.85 1.73 -2.50
CA GLY A 45 2.45 1.25 -3.84
C GLY A 45 1.27 2.02 -4.41
N MET A 46 0.26 2.30 -3.59
CA MET A 46 -0.91 3.09 -4.01
C MET A 46 -0.53 4.55 -4.32
N ALA A 47 0.44 5.15 -3.61
CA ALA A 47 0.93 6.49 -3.92
C ALA A 47 1.61 6.56 -5.30
N ILE A 48 2.38 5.54 -5.68
CA ILE A 48 2.94 5.44 -7.03
C ILE A 48 1.83 5.33 -8.08
N ASN A 49 0.81 4.51 -7.81
CA ASN A 49 -0.34 4.40 -8.71
C ASN A 49 -1.10 5.73 -8.82
N ALA A 50 -1.31 6.45 -7.70
CA ALA A 50 -1.95 7.76 -7.72
C ALA A 50 -1.14 8.78 -8.54
N ALA A 51 0.18 8.81 -8.42
CA ALA A 51 1.06 9.68 -9.20
C ALA A 51 1.02 9.37 -10.71
N ALA A 52 0.73 8.12 -11.10
CA ALA A 52 0.55 7.74 -12.50
C ALA A 52 -0.78 8.23 -13.10
N ILE A 53 -1.77 8.53 -12.26
CA ILE A 53 -3.12 8.94 -12.68
C ILE A 53 -3.32 10.44 -12.50
N ASP A 54 -2.88 11.02 -11.38
CA ASP A 54 -3.12 12.42 -11.05
C ASP A 54 -1.88 13.28 -11.30
N THR A 55 -1.90 14.01 -12.40
CA THR A 55 -0.80 14.89 -12.82
C THR A 55 -0.60 16.12 -11.94
N ARG A 56 -1.52 16.41 -11.02
CA ARG A 56 -1.38 17.47 -10.01
C ARG A 56 -0.37 17.10 -8.92
N ILE A 57 -0.12 15.80 -8.70
CA ILE A 57 0.90 15.33 -7.76
C ILE A 57 2.28 15.65 -8.33
N LYS A 58 3.03 16.55 -7.70
CA LYS A 58 4.34 17.03 -8.14
C LYS A 58 5.49 16.23 -7.51
N ALA A 59 5.27 15.69 -6.32
CA ALA A 59 6.29 14.94 -5.57
C ALA A 59 5.65 13.76 -4.84
N THR A 60 6.22 12.57 -5.00
CA THR A 60 5.76 11.34 -4.35
C THR A 60 6.89 10.69 -3.58
N ALA A 61 6.72 10.51 -2.26
CA ALA A 61 7.62 9.69 -1.45
C ALA A 61 6.95 8.38 -1.08
N ALA A 62 7.51 7.25 -1.51
CA ALA A 62 7.02 5.92 -1.17
C ALA A 62 7.97 5.25 -0.18
N MET A 63 7.56 5.22 1.09
CA MET A 63 8.34 4.71 2.21
C MET A 63 8.06 3.22 2.39
N THR A 64 9.12 2.41 2.43
CA THR A 64 9.00 0.96 2.63
C THR A 64 7.86 0.36 1.80
N MET A 65 7.81 0.74 0.53
CA MET A 65 6.74 0.42 -0.42
C MET A 65 6.42 -1.08 -0.44
N TYR A 66 5.13 -1.38 -0.52
CA TYR A 66 4.64 -2.73 -0.62
C TYR A 66 3.60 -2.83 -1.75
N ASP A 67 3.85 -3.70 -2.71
CA ASP A 67 2.87 -3.93 -3.78
C ASP A 67 1.86 -5.00 -3.35
N MET A 68 0.78 -4.54 -2.72
CA MET A 68 -0.30 -5.41 -2.23
C MET A 68 -0.96 -6.18 -3.36
N THR A 69 -0.96 -5.65 -4.58
CA THR A 69 -1.59 -6.30 -5.73
C THR A 69 -0.75 -7.44 -6.25
N ARG A 70 0.57 -7.23 -6.36
CA ARG A 70 1.53 -8.27 -6.76
C ARG A 70 1.58 -9.41 -5.74
N VAL A 71 1.70 -9.11 -4.44
CA VAL A 71 1.76 -10.16 -3.43
C VAL A 71 0.46 -10.95 -3.34
N THR A 72 -0.69 -10.30 -3.52
CA THR A 72 -1.97 -11.01 -3.59
C THR A 72 -2.04 -11.95 -4.79
N ALA A 73 -1.57 -11.50 -5.94
CA ALA A 73 -1.59 -12.29 -7.17
C ALA A 73 -0.56 -13.42 -7.17
N ASN A 74 0.68 -13.13 -6.76
CA ASN A 74 1.84 -13.97 -7.01
C ASN A 74 2.48 -14.54 -5.74
N GLY A 75 2.02 -14.16 -4.53
CA GLY A 75 2.70 -14.50 -3.28
C GLY A 75 3.98 -13.70 -3.06
N TYR A 76 4.63 -13.94 -1.93
CA TYR A 76 5.94 -13.33 -1.65
C TYR A 76 6.99 -13.85 -2.62
N PHE A 77 7.83 -12.94 -3.13
CA PHE A 77 8.90 -13.23 -4.09
C PHE A 77 8.40 -13.92 -5.38
N ASP A 78 7.12 -13.71 -5.71
CA ASP A 78 6.42 -14.34 -6.82
C ASP A 78 6.41 -15.88 -6.77
N ALA A 79 6.52 -16.46 -5.57
CA ALA A 79 6.61 -17.92 -5.38
C ALA A 79 5.34 -18.68 -5.83
N GLU A 80 4.21 -17.97 -5.98
CA GLU A 80 2.92 -18.52 -6.40
C GLU A 80 2.46 -17.91 -7.75
N ASP A 81 3.39 -17.38 -8.54
CA ASP A 81 3.05 -16.76 -9.83
C ASP A 81 2.68 -17.82 -10.87
N SER A 82 1.44 -18.25 -10.84
CA SER A 82 0.87 -19.14 -11.84
C SER A 82 -0.61 -18.82 -12.08
N GLU A 83 -1.08 -19.12 -13.29
CA GLU A 83 -2.50 -18.99 -13.64
C GLU A 83 -3.39 -19.84 -12.71
N GLN A 84 -2.96 -21.06 -12.42
CA GLN A 84 -3.71 -21.98 -11.55
C GLN A 84 -3.82 -21.43 -10.13
N ALA A 85 -2.73 -20.92 -9.54
CA ALA A 85 -2.76 -20.33 -8.19
C ALA A 85 -3.70 -19.13 -8.14
N ARG A 86 -3.65 -18.23 -9.12
CA ARG A 86 -4.58 -17.09 -9.22
C ARG A 86 -6.02 -17.52 -9.43
N PHE A 87 -6.25 -18.57 -10.22
CA PHE A 87 -7.60 -19.12 -10.41
C PHE A 87 -8.18 -19.64 -9.09
N GLU A 88 -7.43 -20.43 -8.33
CA GLU A 88 -7.90 -20.96 -7.04
C GLU A 88 -8.15 -19.85 -6.00
N LYS A 89 -7.29 -18.83 -5.94
CA LYS A 89 -7.52 -17.63 -5.11
C LYS A 89 -8.84 -16.94 -5.48
N LYS A 90 -9.08 -16.69 -6.76
CA LYS A 90 -10.33 -16.08 -7.24
C LYS A 90 -11.54 -16.95 -6.91
N LYS A 91 -11.46 -18.26 -7.13
CA LYS A 91 -12.51 -19.22 -6.83
C LYS A 91 -12.88 -19.22 -5.35
N ALA A 92 -11.89 -19.30 -4.47
CA ALA A 92 -12.09 -19.26 -3.01
C ALA A 92 -12.75 -17.95 -2.56
N MET A 93 -12.24 -16.79 -2.99
CA MET A 93 -12.83 -15.50 -2.63
C MET A 93 -14.24 -15.30 -3.21
N ASN A 94 -14.51 -15.78 -4.40
CA ASN A 94 -15.87 -15.71 -4.97
C ASN A 94 -16.85 -16.62 -4.21
N ALA A 95 -16.43 -17.80 -3.77
CA ALA A 95 -17.24 -18.66 -2.91
C ALA A 95 -17.52 -17.96 -1.56
N GLN A 96 -16.50 -17.31 -0.96
CA GLN A 96 -16.66 -16.57 0.29
C GLN A 96 -17.66 -15.42 0.17
N ARG A 97 -17.69 -14.70 -0.97
CA ARG A 97 -18.69 -13.63 -1.19
C ARG A 97 -20.13 -14.15 -1.06
N THR A 98 -20.37 -15.38 -1.52
CA THR A 98 -21.70 -16.02 -1.41
C THR A 98 -22.03 -16.36 0.05
N VAL A 99 -21.03 -16.81 0.82
CA VAL A 99 -21.17 -17.10 2.25
C VAL A 99 -21.43 -15.81 3.03
N ASP A 100 -20.64 -14.78 2.80
CA ASP A 100 -20.78 -13.46 3.43
C ASP A 100 -22.18 -12.88 3.19
N TYR A 101 -22.67 -12.97 1.94
CA TYR A 101 -24.01 -12.51 1.60
C TYR A 101 -25.11 -13.26 2.38
N LYS A 102 -25.00 -14.60 2.46
CA LYS A 102 -25.98 -15.42 3.18
C LYS A 102 -25.97 -15.14 4.68
N ASN A 103 -24.80 -14.89 5.24
CA ASN A 103 -24.63 -14.63 6.68
C ASN A 103 -24.91 -13.18 7.09
N GLY A 104 -25.03 -12.26 6.13
CA GLY A 104 -25.15 -10.82 6.39
C GLY A 104 -23.91 -10.21 7.08
N ALA A 105 -22.76 -10.89 7.02
CA ALA A 105 -21.53 -10.49 7.69
C ALA A 105 -20.32 -10.92 6.84
N TYR A 106 -19.22 -10.17 6.95
CA TYR A 106 -17.96 -10.47 6.24
C TYR A 106 -17.03 -11.33 7.10
N ALA A 107 -16.47 -12.38 6.50
CA ALA A 107 -15.37 -13.12 7.10
C ALA A 107 -14.10 -12.27 7.10
N LEU A 108 -13.39 -12.26 8.23
CA LEU A 108 -12.13 -11.55 8.39
C LEU A 108 -10.94 -12.47 8.05
N ALA A 109 -9.94 -11.91 7.37
CA ALA A 109 -8.74 -12.65 6.96
C ALA A 109 -7.73 -12.85 8.11
N GLY A 110 -7.96 -12.24 9.27
CA GLY A 110 -6.99 -12.10 10.34
C GLY A 110 -6.07 -10.88 10.11
N GLY A 111 -5.50 -10.38 11.19
CA GLY A 111 -4.45 -9.36 11.17
C GLY A 111 -3.07 -9.99 11.12
N VAL A 112 -2.09 -9.34 11.73
CA VAL A 112 -0.80 -9.97 12.00
C VAL A 112 -1.02 -11.15 12.95
N VAL A 113 -0.33 -12.26 12.67
CA VAL A 113 -0.48 -13.53 13.41
C VAL A 113 -0.29 -13.33 14.91
N ASP A 114 -1.19 -13.97 15.71
CA ASP A 114 -1.13 -13.95 17.16
C ASP A 114 -1.83 -15.22 17.69
N PRO A 115 -1.16 -16.08 18.48
CA PRO A 115 0.23 -15.94 18.99
C PRO A 115 1.29 -16.07 17.89
N LEU A 116 2.45 -15.44 18.12
CA LEU A 116 3.59 -15.54 17.21
C LEU A 116 4.14 -16.97 17.19
N PRO A 117 4.20 -17.66 16.02
CA PRO A 117 4.84 -18.96 15.91
C PRO A 117 6.33 -18.88 16.27
N GLU A 118 6.83 -19.92 16.93
CA GLU A 118 8.23 -19.99 17.39
C GLU A 118 9.22 -19.93 16.22
N ASP A 119 8.90 -20.61 15.12
CA ASP A 119 9.69 -20.71 13.90
C ASP A 119 9.33 -19.62 12.86
N ALA A 120 8.60 -18.58 13.27
CA ALA A 120 8.17 -17.53 12.34
C ALA A 120 9.37 -16.87 11.64
N PRO A 121 9.27 -16.58 10.35
CA PRO A 121 10.26 -15.79 9.62
C PRO A 121 10.49 -14.41 10.26
N GLN A 122 11.70 -13.84 10.08
CA GLN A 122 12.06 -12.59 10.74
C GLN A 122 11.06 -11.46 10.45
N PHE A 123 10.62 -11.29 9.21
CA PHE A 123 9.66 -10.24 8.89
C PHE A 123 8.31 -10.39 9.59
N VAL A 124 7.88 -11.63 9.87
CA VAL A 124 6.66 -11.89 10.65
C VAL A 124 6.87 -11.48 12.11
N LYS A 125 8.07 -11.74 12.68
CA LYS A 125 8.47 -11.26 14.01
C LYS A 125 8.49 -9.75 14.08
N ASP A 126 9.01 -9.08 13.03
CA ASP A 126 9.06 -7.61 12.94
C ASP A 126 7.66 -7.00 12.90
N TYR A 127 6.73 -7.57 12.10
CA TYR A 127 5.34 -7.14 12.10
C TYR A 127 4.62 -7.40 13.40
N TYR A 128 4.86 -8.55 14.04
CA TYR A 128 4.31 -8.84 15.36
C TYR A 128 4.80 -7.82 16.41
N ALA A 129 6.12 -7.57 16.43
CA ALA A 129 6.73 -6.60 17.34
C ALA A 129 6.16 -5.18 17.18
N TYR A 130 5.76 -4.80 15.96
CA TYR A 130 5.08 -3.52 15.73
C TYR A 130 3.59 -3.59 16.08
N TYR A 131 2.81 -4.46 15.42
CA TYR A 131 1.35 -4.41 15.48
C TYR A 131 0.71 -5.06 16.71
N LYS A 132 1.41 -5.98 17.38
CA LYS A 132 0.87 -6.75 18.51
C LYS A 132 1.46 -6.37 19.87
N THR A 133 2.30 -5.34 19.91
CA THR A 133 2.91 -4.81 21.14
C THR A 133 2.59 -3.32 21.31
N PRO A 134 2.86 -2.71 22.48
CA PRO A 134 2.66 -1.27 22.68
C PRO A 134 3.42 -0.36 21.70
N ARG A 135 4.38 -0.89 20.93
CA ARG A 135 5.12 -0.13 19.93
C ARG A 135 4.20 0.52 18.89
N GLY A 136 3.26 -0.22 18.33
CA GLY A 136 2.37 0.28 17.28
C GLY A 136 0.96 -0.31 17.32
N TYR A 137 0.60 -1.03 18.41
CA TYR A 137 -0.76 -1.54 18.58
C TYR A 137 -1.77 -0.39 18.65
N HIS A 138 -2.85 -0.53 17.89
CA HIS A 138 -3.98 0.38 18.00
C HIS A 138 -5.30 -0.40 17.83
N SER A 139 -6.30 -0.09 18.67
CA SER A 139 -7.60 -0.80 18.68
C SER A 139 -8.36 -0.72 17.34
N ARG A 140 -8.14 0.31 16.54
CA ARG A 140 -8.72 0.47 15.20
C ARG A 140 -7.83 -0.03 14.05
N SER A 141 -6.61 -0.47 14.35
CA SER A 141 -5.71 -1.02 13.32
C SER A 141 -6.19 -2.41 12.89
N LEU A 142 -6.37 -2.60 11.60
CA LEU A 142 -6.74 -3.90 11.03
C LEU A 142 -5.66 -4.96 11.28
N ASN A 143 -4.40 -4.59 11.12
CA ASN A 143 -3.27 -5.49 11.36
C ASN A 143 -3.10 -5.86 12.84
N SER A 144 -3.48 -4.97 13.77
CA SER A 144 -3.46 -5.26 15.20
C SER A 144 -4.61 -6.17 15.64
N ASN A 145 -5.68 -6.27 14.85
CA ASN A 145 -6.93 -6.94 15.23
C ASN A 145 -7.38 -7.99 14.19
N GLY A 146 -8.63 -7.93 13.74
CA GLY A 146 -9.24 -8.95 12.88
C GLY A 146 -8.82 -8.95 11.42
N GLY A 147 -8.03 -7.96 11.01
CA GLY A 147 -7.58 -7.85 9.63
C GLY A 147 -8.65 -7.32 8.66
N TRP A 148 -8.40 -7.54 7.40
CA TRP A 148 -9.27 -7.17 6.29
C TRP A 148 -10.36 -8.20 6.08
N ASN A 149 -11.43 -7.84 5.37
CA ASN A 149 -12.35 -8.85 4.86
C ASN A 149 -11.62 -9.78 3.89
N VAL A 150 -11.86 -11.09 3.98
CA VAL A 150 -11.25 -12.10 3.09
C VAL A 150 -11.40 -11.70 1.62
N THR A 151 -12.55 -11.13 1.26
CA THR A 151 -12.88 -10.81 -0.14
C THR A 151 -12.40 -9.43 -0.59
N SER A 152 -11.81 -8.60 0.30
CA SER A 152 -11.38 -7.24 -0.05
C SER A 152 -10.24 -7.20 -1.06
N SER A 153 -9.37 -8.20 -1.06
CA SER A 153 -8.25 -8.29 -1.98
C SER A 153 -8.58 -8.90 -3.35
N LEU A 154 -9.84 -9.28 -3.62
CA LEU A 154 -10.23 -9.85 -4.91
C LEU A 154 -9.93 -8.92 -6.09
N SER A 155 -10.15 -7.60 -5.92
CA SER A 155 -9.83 -6.60 -6.95
C SER A 155 -8.33 -6.51 -7.24
N PHE A 156 -7.47 -6.78 -6.25
CA PHE A 156 -6.02 -6.72 -6.41
C PHE A 156 -5.48 -7.74 -7.41
N LEU A 157 -6.19 -8.85 -7.60
CA LEU A 157 -5.82 -9.87 -8.61
C LEU A 157 -5.91 -9.36 -10.06
N ASN A 158 -6.54 -8.22 -10.27
CA ASN A 158 -6.68 -7.62 -11.59
C ASN A 158 -6.36 -6.12 -11.58
N MET A 159 -5.42 -5.70 -10.75
CA MET A 159 -5.05 -4.30 -10.56
C MET A 159 -3.53 -4.14 -10.46
N PRO A 160 -2.80 -4.23 -11.60
CA PRO A 160 -1.34 -4.06 -11.59
C PRO A 160 -0.97 -2.58 -11.40
N ILE A 161 -0.76 -2.16 -10.15
CA ILE A 161 -0.55 -0.74 -9.78
C ILE A 161 0.67 -0.08 -10.41
N LEU A 162 1.61 -0.86 -10.91
CA LEU A 162 2.80 -0.33 -11.58
C LEU A 162 2.70 -0.37 -13.12
N GLN A 163 1.50 -0.60 -13.68
CA GLN A 163 1.31 -0.78 -15.13
C GLN A 163 1.81 0.42 -15.95
N TYR A 164 1.53 1.62 -15.48
CA TYR A 164 1.88 2.88 -16.16
C TYR A 164 2.83 3.75 -15.33
N SER A 165 3.57 3.17 -14.41
CA SER A 165 4.53 3.91 -13.57
C SER A 165 5.67 4.56 -14.38
N ASN A 166 5.98 4.03 -15.57
CA ASN A 166 6.94 4.62 -16.51
C ASN A 166 6.44 5.94 -17.13
N GLU A 167 5.16 6.27 -17.00
CA GLU A 167 4.58 7.52 -17.51
C GLU A 167 4.59 8.65 -16.48
N ILE A 168 4.99 8.38 -15.24
CA ILE A 168 5.06 9.37 -14.15
C ILE A 168 6.15 10.39 -14.48
N ARG A 169 5.73 11.65 -14.73
CA ARG A 169 6.66 12.76 -15.00
C ARG A 169 7.08 13.52 -13.75
N SER A 170 6.25 13.48 -12.69
CA SER A 170 6.55 14.14 -11.42
C SER A 170 7.68 13.43 -10.65
N ALA A 171 8.25 14.10 -9.66
CA ALA A 171 9.36 13.55 -8.88
C ALA A 171 8.91 12.36 -8.02
N VAL A 172 9.75 11.32 -7.93
CA VAL A 172 9.50 10.15 -7.09
C VAL A 172 10.73 9.78 -6.28
N LEU A 173 10.55 9.69 -4.95
CA LEU A 173 11.54 9.17 -4.01
C LEU A 173 11.02 7.87 -3.41
N LEU A 174 11.72 6.78 -3.64
CA LEU A 174 11.49 5.49 -2.98
C LEU A 174 12.49 5.36 -1.83
N VAL A 175 12.01 5.08 -0.62
CA VAL A 175 12.87 4.83 0.55
C VAL A 175 12.57 3.45 1.10
N HIS A 176 13.58 2.59 1.24
CA HIS A 176 13.40 1.23 1.73
C HIS A 176 14.53 0.80 2.66
N GLY A 177 14.20 -0.07 3.63
CA GLY A 177 15.20 -0.68 4.49
C GLY A 177 16.00 -1.77 3.76
N GLU A 178 17.32 -1.81 3.98
CA GLU A 178 18.21 -2.79 3.36
C GLU A 178 17.81 -4.23 3.68
N LYS A 179 17.39 -4.50 4.94
CA LYS A 179 17.00 -5.83 5.44
C LYS A 179 15.52 -6.14 5.28
N ALA A 180 14.75 -5.20 4.74
CA ALA A 180 13.32 -5.42 4.57
C ALA A 180 13.04 -6.52 3.54
N HIS A 181 12.24 -7.52 3.92
CA HIS A 181 11.79 -8.60 3.02
C HIS A 181 11.07 -8.09 1.78
N SER A 182 10.49 -6.90 1.87
CA SER A 182 9.71 -6.23 0.82
C SER A 182 10.53 -5.30 -0.08
N ARG A 183 11.83 -5.21 0.11
CA ARG A 183 12.73 -4.31 -0.64
C ARG A 183 12.60 -4.47 -2.15
N TYR A 184 12.42 -5.70 -2.63
CA TYR A 184 12.27 -6.01 -4.05
C TYR A 184 11.08 -5.30 -4.71
N PHE A 185 10.04 -4.89 -3.97
CA PHE A 185 8.94 -4.10 -4.52
C PHE A 185 9.41 -2.70 -4.93
N SER A 186 10.18 -2.02 -4.06
CA SER A 186 10.75 -0.71 -4.40
C SER A 186 11.77 -0.80 -5.53
N GLU A 187 12.61 -1.82 -5.54
CA GLU A 187 13.58 -2.04 -6.62
C GLU A 187 12.88 -2.27 -7.96
N THR A 188 11.80 -3.06 -7.97
CA THR A 188 10.99 -3.27 -9.18
C THR A 188 10.26 -2.00 -9.59
N ALA A 189 9.69 -1.23 -8.66
CA ALA A 189 9.05 0.04 -8.98
C ALA A 189 10.07 1.02 -9.58
N TYR A 190 11.24 1.16 -8.96
CA TYR A 190 12.31 2.04 -9.45
C TYR A 190 12.78 1.68 -10.85
N SER A 191 12.93 0.38 -11.15
CA SER A 191 13.34 -0.09 -12.47
C SER A 191 12.35 0.25 -13.59
N LYS A 192 11.09 0.53 -13.25
CA LYS A 192 10.03 0.92 -14.19
C LYS A 192 9.90 2.44 -14.37
N LEU A 193 10.34 3.22 -13.38
CA LEU A 193 10.29 4.68 -13.44
C LEU A 193 11.27 5.21 -14.47
N THR A 194 10.91 6.30 -15.14
CA THR A 194 11.72 6.96 -16.16
C THR A 194 11.96 8.43 -15.80
N GLY A 195 13.02 9.03 -16.36
CA GLY A 195 13.43 10.40 -16.08
C GLY A 195 14.48 10.51 -14.99
N ASP A 196 15.02 11.71 -14.79
CA ASP A 196 16.15 12.03 -13.92
C ASP A 196 15.72 12.52 -12.52
N ASN A 197 14.43 12.72 -12.30
CA ASN A 197 13.83 13.11 -11.02
C ASN A 197 13.28 11.90 -10.22
N LYS A 198 13.92 10.75 -10.35
CA LYS A 198 13.57 9.49 -9.67
C LYS A 198 14.74 9.02 -8.83
N GLU A 199 14.45 8.66 -7.59
CA GLU A 199 15.48 8.21 -6.66
C GLU A 199 15.03 6.99 -5.85
N LEU A 200 15.98 6.07 -5.61
CA LEU A 200 15.82 4.96 -4.68
C LEU A 200 16.87 5.09 -3.58
N LEU A 201 16.42 5.34 -2.36
CA LEU A 201 17.27 5.41 -1.17
C LEU A 201 17.11 4.15 -0.33
N ILE A 202 18.18 3.39 -0.18
CA ILE A 202 18.24 2.22 0.70
C ILE A 202 18.87 2.60 2.02
N ILE A 203 18.15 2.38 3.12
CA ILE A 203 18.61 2.68 4.48
C ILE A 203 19.37 1.46 5.02
N PRO A 204 20.69 1.58 5.27
CA PRO A 204 21.49 0.46 5.74
C PRO A 204 20.97 -0.11 7.07
N GLY A 205 20.93 -1.42 7.15
CA GLY A 205 20.54 -2.15 8.37
C GLY A 205 19.08 -2.12 8.76
N ALA A 206 18.27 -1.23 8.19
CA ALA A 206 16.86 -1.08 8.52
C ALA A 206 16.00 -2.23 7.95
N ASN A 207 14.97 -2.64 8.69
CA ASN A 207 13.94 -3.53 8.21
C ASN A 207 12.68 -2.74 7.75
N HIS A 208 11.60 -3.47 7.44
CA HIS A 208 10.38 -2.86 6.91
C HIS A 208 9.70 -1.91 7.92
N THR A 209 9.55 -2.36 9.17
CA THR A 209 8.79 -1.64 10.20
C THR A 209 9.61 -0.54 10.89
N ASP A 210 10.92 -0.49 10.70
CA ASP A 210 11.75 0.59 11.26
C ASP A 210 11.42 1.94 10.62
N LEU A 211 10.98 1.92 9.36
CA LEU A 211 10.55 3.13 8.67
C LEU A 211 9.09 3.55 9.01
N TYR A 212 8.47 2.93 10.00
CA TYR A 212 7.16 3.36 10.49
C TYR A 212 7.27 4.35 11.66
N ASP A 213 8.22 4.14 12.58
CA ASP A 213 8.26 4.80 13.88
C ASP A 213 9.67 5.11 14.43
N GLN A 214 10.73 4.56 13.83
CA GLN A 214 12.09 4.80 14.31
C GLN A 214 12.58 6.17 13.80
N MET A 215 12.45 7.19 14.65
CA MET A 215 12.68 8.59 14.27
C MET A 215 14.13 8.89 13.88
N ASP A 216 15.08 8.10 14.37
CA ASP A 216 16.51 8.17 14.07
C ASP A 216 16.89 7.40 12.79
N ILE A 217 16.00 6.54 12.27
CA ILE A 217 16.19 5.76 11.05
C ILE A 217 15.48 6.40 9.85
N ILE A 218 14.31 6.99 10.09
CA ILE A 218 13.53 7.66 9.04
C ILE A 218 14.30 8.88 8.52
N PRO A 219 14.58 8.99 7.20
CA PRO A 219 15.41 10.05 6.66
C PRO A 219 14.65 11.38 6.48
N PHE A 220 14.24 12.02 7.59
CA PHE A 220 13.43 13.24 7.57
C PHE A 220 14.08 14.40 6.81
N GLU A 221 15.40 14.55 6.94
CA GLU A 221 16.14 15.61 6.23
C GLU A 221 16.06 15.40 4.70
N LYS A 222 16.19 14.16 4.24
CA LYS A 222 16.06 13.84 2.82
C LYS A 222 14.63 14.06 2.32
N LEU A 223 13.63 13.66 3.10
CA LEU A 223 12.21 13.90 2.77
C LEU A 223 11.92 15.40 2.69
N ASN A 224 12.38 16.17 3.66
CA ASN A 224 12.23 17.63 3.67
C ASN A 224 12.90 18.28 2.45
N ALA A 225 14.13 17.91 2.16
CA ALA A 225 14.86 18.41 0.99
C ALA A 225 14.12 18.09 -0.32
N PHE A 226 13.65 16.85 -0.48
CA PHE A 226 12.90 16.37 -1.64
C PHE A 226 11.61 17.19 -1.86
N PHE A 227 10.77 17.31 -0.84
CA PHE A 227 9.53 18.08 -1.00
C PHE A 227 9.78 19.58 -1.16
N THR A 228 10.80 20.11 -0.51
CA THR A 228 11.19 21.53 -0.70
C THR A 228 11.65 21.80 -2.13
N GLU A 229 12.32 20.87 -2.76
CA GLU A 229 12.79 20.99 -4.15
C GLU A 229 11.64 20.95 -5.15
N TYR A 230 10.74 19.97 -5.01
CA TYR A 230 9.73 19.66 -6.04
C TYR A 230 8.34 20.27 -5.80
N LEU A 231 8.11 20.94 -4.68
CA LEU A 231 6.88 21.67 -4.35
C LEU A 231 7.06 23.20 -4.32
N ARG A 232 8.01 23.71 -5.11
CA ARG A 232 8.24 25.15 -5.25
C ARG A 232 7.17 25.85 -6.06
#